data_c1edd0fb69a75a82421e704d9441a38c
#
_entry.id   c1edd0fb69a75a82421e704d9441a38c
#
_cell.length_a   1.000
_cell.length_b   1.000
_cell.length_c   1.000
_cell.angle_alpha   90.00
_cell.angle_beta   90.00
_cell.angle_gamma   90.00
#
_symmetry.space_group_name_H-M   'P 1'
#
loop_
_entity.id
_entity.type
_entity.pdbx_description
1 polymer ?
#
loop_
_entity_poly.entity_id
_entity_poly.type
_entity_poly.pdbx_seq_one_letter_code
_entity_poly.pdbx_strand_id
1 'polypeptide(L)'
;MLLEEFTAKEVGYALNQMYPLKGPSLDGIPPLFFQHFWPTCGVEVTNMVLDFLNLGVFPPNFNDTHIVHIPKIKEPKLVTNFRPISLCNVVYKITSKTIANRLKKILLTIISDTQSAFVHDRLITDNILIAFETMHHISKKKKREG
;
A
#
# COMPACT_ATOMS: atom_id res chain seq x y z
N MET A 1 9.95 -13.44 -12.98
CA MET A 1 9.15 -13.06 -11.77
C MET A 1 8.56 -11.64 -11.84
N LEU A 2 9.34 -10.54 -11.96
CA LEU A 2 8.75 -9.19 -12.12
C LEU A 2 8.24 -8.93 -13.53
N LEU A 3 8.91 -9.44 -14.55
CA LEU A 3 8.58 -9.26 -15.97
C LEU A 3 7.61 -10.32 -16.52
N GLU A 4 7.22 -11.29 -15.70
CA GLU A 4 6.22 -12.26 -16.09
C GLU A 4 4.83 -11.61 -16.13
N GLU A 5 3.98 -12.09 -17.02
CA GLU A 5 2.59 -11.62 -17.09
C GLU A 5 1.86 -11.80 -15.77
N PHE A 6 0.96 -10.89 -15.46
CA PHE A 6 0.10 -10.99 -14.29
C PHE A 6 -0.97 -12.04 -14.51
N THR A 7 -1.35 -12.72 -13.43
CA THR A 7 -2.26 -13.86 -13.47
C THR A 7 -3.56 -13.58 -12.72
N ALA A 8 -4.63 -14.26 -13.09
CA ALA A 8 -5.93 -14.21 -12.41
C ALA A 8 -5.83 -14.57 -10.91
N LYS A 9 -4.91 -15.49 -10.56
CA LYS A 9 -4.66 -15.87 -9.16
C LYS A 9 -4.13 -14.71 -8.33
N GLU A 10 -3.24 -13.88 -8.89
CA GLU A 10 -2.69 -12.71 -8.20
C GLU A 10 -3.76 -11.65 -7.97
N VAL A 11 -4.66 -11.46 -8.94
CA VAL A 11 -5.80 -10.53 -8.83
C VAL A 11 -6.76 -10.96 -7.71
N GLY A 12 -7.19 -12.23 -7.72
CA GLY A 12 -8.06 -12.77 -6.67
C GLY A 12 -7.41 -12.74 -5.28
N TYR A 13 -6.11 -13.03 -5.20
CA TYR A 13 -5.35 -12.95 -3.96
C TYR A 13 -5.29 -11.50 -3.42
N ALA A 14 -5.08 -10.52 -4.30
CA ALA A 14 -5.05 -9.11 -3.93
C ALA A 14 -6.39 -8.64 -3.36
N LEU A 15 -7.53 -9.05 -3.96
CA LEU A 15 -8.86 -8.76 -3.44
C LEU A 15 -9.09 -9.37 -2.06
N ASN A 16 -8.74 -10.64 -1.87
CA ASN A 16 -8.94 -11.34 -0.59
C ASN A 16 -8.12 -10.75 0.57
N GLN A 17 -7.00 -10.07 0.27
CA GLN A 17 -6.21 -9.35 1.26
C GLN A 17 -6.80 -7.99 1.67
N MET A 18 -7.82 -7.50 0.98
CA MET A 18 -8.41 -6.20 1.28
C MET A 18 -9.38 -6.32 2.46
N TYR A 19 -9.32 -5.31 3.35
CA TYR A 19 -10.32 -5.23 4.42
C TYR A 19 -11.71 -5.02 3.81
N PRO A 20 -12.72 -5.85 4.15
CA PRO A 20 -14.03 -5.86 3.50
C PRO A 20 -14.74 -4.51 3.50
N LEU A 21 -14.68 -3.79 4.62
CA LEU A 21 -15.32 -2.49 4.82
C LEU A 21 -14.37 -1.30 4.59
N LYS A 22 -13.31 -1.48 3.79
CA LYS A 22 -12.43 -0.36 3.42
C LYS A 22 -13.24 0.70 2.67
N GLY A 23 -13.00 1.97 3.00
CA GLY A 23 -13.76 3.11 2.46
C GLY A 23 -14.01 3.00 0.95
N PRO A 24 -15.27 3.03 0.52
CA PRO A 24 -15.63 2.98 -0.89
C PRO A 24 -15.22 4.26 -1.62
N SER A 25 -15.26 4.24 -2.94
CA SER A 25 -15.13 5.41 -3.80
C SER A 25 -16.50 6.10 -3.98
N LEU A 26 -16.60 6.96 -5.00
CA LEU A 26 -17.86 7.61 -5.42
C LEU A 26 -18.98 6.61 -5.76
N ASP A 27 -18.59 5.42 -6.23
CA ASP A 27 -19.52 4.33 -6.57
C ASP A 27 -20.20 3.71 -5.34
N GLY A 28 -19.72 4.02 -4.14
CA GLY A 28 -20.25 3.47 -2.89
C GLY A 28 -19.98 1.98 -2.68
N ILE A 29 -19.23 1.31 -3.59
CA ILE A 29 -19.02 -0.13 -3.59
C ILE A 29 -17.78 -0.49 -2.76
N PRO A 30 -17.93 -1.20 -1.62
CA PRO A 30 -16.79 -1.65 -0.81
C PRO A 30 -16.18 -2.94 -1.38
N PRO A 31 -14.95 -3.31 -0.97
CA PRO A 31 -14.34 -4.60 -1.32
C PRO A 31 -15.19 -5.82 -0.97
N LEU A 32 -15.99 -5.75 0.08
CA LEU A 32 -16.92 -6.80 0.50
C LEU A 32 -17.86 -7.24 -0.64
N PHE A 33 -18.36 -6.28 -1.43
CA PHE A 33 -19.20 -6.58 -2.58
C PHE A 33 -18.48 -7.50 -3.56
N PHE A 34 -17.28 -7.16 -3.97
CA PHE A 34 -16.49 -7.96 -4.90
C PHE A 34 -16.07 -9.31 -4.30
N GLN A 35 -15.75 -9.35 -3.00
CA GLN A 35 -15.43 -10.60 -2.32
C GLN A 35 -16.63 -11.55 -2.26
N HIS A 36 -17.83 -11.03 -2.02
CA HIS A 36 -19.06 -11.84 -1.96
C HIS A 36 -19.53 -12.30 -3.34
N PHE A 37 -19.53 -11.40 -4.31
CA PHE A 37 -20.01 -11.66 -5.67
C PHE A 37 -18.89 -12.07 -6.65
N TRP A 38 -17.74 -12.48 -6.13
CA TRP A 38 -16.61 -12.89 -6.98
C TRP A 38 -16.94 -13.98 -8.00
N PRO A 39 -17.77 -15.01 -7.69
CA PRO A 39 -18.18 -16.00 -8.67
C PRO A 39 -18.93 -15.41 -9.90
N THR A 40 -19.58 -14.26 -9.72
CA THR A 40 -20.37 -13.61 -10.76
C THR A 40 -19.55 -12.57 -11.53
N CYS A 41 -18.87 -11.66 -10.83
CA CYS A 41 -18.17 -10.52 -11.46
C CYS A 41 -16.64 -10.72 -11.58
N GLY A 42 -16.11 -11.79 -11.01
CA GLY A 42 -14.64 -11.98 -10.89
C GLY A 42 -13.94 -12.11 -12.24
N VAL A 43 -14.58 -12.71 -13.25
CA VAL A 43 -13.99 -12.86 -14.58
C VAL A 43 -13.82 -11.49 -15.26
N GLU A 44 -14.84 -10.66 -15.22
CA GLU A 44 -14.81 -9.32 -15.84
C GLU A 44 -13.80 -8.40 -15.14
N VAL A 45 -13.84 -8.39 -13.81
CA VAL A 45 -12.89 -7.60 -12.99
C VAL A 45 -11.45 -8.07 -13.23
N THR A 46 -11.23 -9.38 -13.30
CA THR A 46 -9.90 -9.95 -13.56
C THR A 46 -9.39 -9.54 -14.94
N ASN A 47 -10.20 -9.68 -15.98
CA ASN A 47 -9.82 -9.28 -17.34
C ASN A 47 -9.45 -7.79 -17.39
N MET A 48 -10.28 -6.92 -16.81
CA MET A 48 -10.01 -5.47 -16.76
C MET A 48 -8.67 -5.16 -16.06
N VAL A 49 -8.38 -5.83 -14.94
CA VAL A 49 -7.12 -5.66 -14.21
C VAL A 49 -5.93 -6.19 -15.02
N LEU A 50 -6.08 -7.35 -15.68
CA LEU A 50 -5.00 -7.95 -16.47
C LEU A 50 -4.72 -7.16 -17.76
N ASP A 51 -5.74 -6.64 -18.44
CA ASP A 51 -5.59 -5.77 -19.61
C ASP A 51 -4.77 -4.52 -19.24
N PHE A 52 -5.07 -3.93 -18.08
CA PHE A 52 -4.26 -2.83 -17.60
C PHE A 52 -2.83 -3.24 -17.25
N LEU A 53 -2.64 -4.31 -16.48
CA LEU A 53 -1.33 -4.71 -15.98
C LEU A 53 -0.39 -5.28 -17.06
N ASN A 54 -0.94 -6.00 -18.04
CA ASN A 54 -0.16 -6.67 -19.08
C ASN A 54 -0.10 -5.88 -20.39
N LEU A 55 -1.14 -5.12 -20.73
CA LEU A 55 -1.25 -4.40 -21.99
C LEU A 55 -1.13 -2.88 -21.84
N GLY A 56 -1.20 -2.35 -20.62
CA GLY A 56 -1.18 -0.91 -20.36
C GLY A 56 -2.46 -0.18 -20.81
N VAL A 57 -3.56 -0.90 -21.05
CA VAL A 57 -4.83 -0.32 -21.49
C VAL A 57 -5.63 0.15 -20.27
N PHE A 58 -5.81 1.45 -20.17
CA PHE A 58 -6.64 2.06 -19.12
C PHE A 58 -8.07 2.26 -19.61
N PRO A 59 -9.08 1.73 -18.91
CA PRO A 59 -10.45 2.20 -19.11
C PRO A 59 -10.57 3.70 -18.81
N PRO A 60 -11.40 4.45 -19.55
CA PRO A 60 -11.64 5.86 -19.26
C PRO A 60 -12.16 6.00 -17.81
N ASN A 61 -11.71 7.06 -17.12
CA ASN A 61 -12.07 7.38 -15.73
C ASN A 61 -11.66 6.35 -14.67
N PHE A 62 -10.86 5.35 -15.03
CA PHE A 62 -10.39 4.31 -14.10
C PHE A 62 -9.58 4.88 -12.93
N ASN A 63 -8.87 5.97 -13.19
CA ASN A 63 -8.01 6.67 -12.21
C ASN A 63 -8.74 7.80 -11.47
N ASP A 64 -10.02 8.03 -11.74
CA ASP A 64 -10.78 9.07 -11.06
C ASP A 64 -10.87 8.76 -9.57
N THR A 65 -10.52 9.76 -8.77
CA THR A 65 -10.48 9.61 -7.32
C THR A 65 -11.15 10.79 -6.62
N HIS A 66 -11.86 10.50 -5.56
CA HIS A 66 -12.45 11.52 -4.72
C HIS A 66 -11.49 11.89 -3.60
N ILE A 67 -11.17 13.19 -3.47
CA ILE A 67 -10.32 13.66 -2.39
C ILE A 67 -11.21 14.16 -1.25
N VAL A 68 -11.14 13.48 -0.11
CA VAL A 68 -11.85 13.84 1.11
C VAL A 68 -10.87 14.45 2.11
N HIS A 69 -11.27 15.57 2.71
CA HIS A 69 -10.48 16.25 3.72
C HIS A 69 -10.91 15.83 5.13
N ILE A 70 -10.03 15.12 5.85
CA ILE A 70 -10.27 14.71 7.23
C ILE A 70 -9.62 15.70 8.19
N PRO A 71 -10.34 16.29 9.15
CA PRO A 71 -9.78 17.21 10.12
C PRO A 71 -8.75 16.52 11.03
N LYS A 72 -7.61 17.17 11.28
CA LYS A 72 -6.58 16.73 12.23
C LYS A 72 -6.89 17.20 13.66
N ILE A 73 -7.70 18.25 13.78
CA ILE A 73 -8.06 18.93 15.04
C ILE A 73 -9.58 19.13 15.10
N LYS A 74 -10.11 19.39 16.28
CA LYS A 74 -11.57 19.53 16.49
C LYS A 74 -12.19 20.73 15.74
N GLU A 75 -11.46 21.85 15.61
CA GLU A 75 -11.93 23.06 14.94
C GLU A 75 -10.94 23.49 13.86
N PRO A 76 -10.98 22.88 12.66
CA PRO A 76 -10.05 23.16 11.58
C PRO A 76 -10.41 24.50 10.92
N LYS A 77 -9.50 25.47 10.93
CA LYS A 77 -9.67 26.80 10.30
C LYS A 77 -8.81 26.97 9.05
N LEU A 78 -7.74 26.21 8.91
CA LEU A 78 -6.79 26.29 7.80
C LEU A 78 -6.74 24.97 7.04
N VAL A 79 -6.39 25.03 5.76
CA VAL A 79 -6.22 23.83 4.91
C VAL A 79 -5.19 22.85 5.50
N THR A 80 -4.14 23.38 6.12
CA THR A 80 -3.10 22.59 6.84
C THR A 80 -3.66 21.76 7.99
N ASN A 81 -4.84 22.10 8.50
CA ASN A 81 -5.52 21.38 9.56
C ASN A 81 -6.27 20.13 9.07
N PHE A 82 -6.25 19.86 7.77
CA PHE A 82 -6.87 18.70 7.16
C PHE A 82 -5.82 17.73 6.59
N ARG A 83 -6.19 16.46 6.48
CA ARG A 83 -5.47 15.42 5.75
C ARG A 83 -6.25 15.10 4.49
N PRO A 84 -5.72 15.33 3.29
CA PRO A 84 -6.37 14.84 2.08
C PRO A 84 -6.23 13.32 2.02
N ILE A 85 -7.34 12.63 1.78
CA ILE A 85 -7.39 11.19 1.56
C ILE A 85 -8.06 10.93 0.22
N SER A 86 -7.38 10.17 -0.64
CA SER A 86 -7.89 9.76 -1.95
C SER A 86 -8.72 8.49 -1.83
N LEU A 87 -9.98 8.55 -2.25
CA LEU A 87 -10.90 7.42 -2.30
C LEU A 87 -10.98 6.90 -3.74
N CYS A 88 -10.06 5.99 -4.09
CA CYS A 88 -10.05 5.30 -5.38
C CYS A 88 -11.09 4.19 -5.40
N ASN A 89 -11.56 3.79 -6.60
CA ASN A 89 -12.43 2.64 -6.77
C ASN A 89 -11.74 1.32 -6.38
N VAL A 90 -12.53 0.28 -6.15
CA VAL A 90 -12.00 -1.01 -5.66
C VAL A 90 -11.13 -1.69 -6.70
N VAL A 91 -11.49 -1.60 -7.98
CA VAL A 91 -10.73 -2.23 -9.08
C VAL A 91 -9.32 -1.62 -9.17
N TYR A 92 -9.20 -0.29 -9.05
CA TYR A 92 -7.89 0.38 -8.94
C TYR A 92 -7.09 -0.08 -7.72
N LYS A 93 -7.77 -0.25 -6.57
CA LYS A 93 -7.13 -0.76 -5.36
C LYS A 93 -6.64 -2.21 -5.54
N ILE A 94 -7.39 -3.07 -6.22
CA ILE A 94 -6.98 -4.44 -6.57
C ILE A 94 -5.72 -4.39 -7.44
N THR A 95 -5.73 -3.58 -8.51
CA THR A 95 -4.60 -3.40 -9.41
C THR A 95 -3.34 -2.96 -8.67
N SER A 96 -3.44 -1.90 -7.88
CA SER A 96 -2.32 -1.39 -7.07
C SER A 96 -1.80 -2.42 -6.07
N LYS A 97 -2.70 -3.19 -5.45
CA LYS A 97 -2.35 -4.24 -4.50
C LYS A 97 -1.64 -5.42 -5.17
N THR A 98 -2.06 -5.78 -6.39
CA THR A 98 -1.42 -6.84 -7.19
C THR A 98 0.04 -6.48 -7.50
N ILE A 99 0.29 -5.24 -7.95
CA ILE A 99 1.65 -4.72 -8.16
C ILE A 99 2.45 -4.73 -6.86
N ALA A 100 1.87 -4.21 -5.78
CA ALA A 100 2.52 -4.15 -4.47
C ALA A 100 2.91 -5.53 -3.95
N ASN A 101 2.09 -6.55 -4.18
CA ASN A 101 2.39 -7.94 -3.79
C ASN A 101 3.60 -8.52 -4.53
N ARG A 102 3.79 -8.18 -5.82
CA ARG A 102 5.00 -8.56 -6.56
C ARG A 102 6.24 -7.81 -6.05
N LEU A 103 6.11 -6.49 -5.86
CA LEU A 103 7.21 -5.66 -5.38
C LEU A 103 7.70 -6.10 -4.00
N LYS A 104 6.80 -6.49 -3.10
CA LYS A 104 7.17 -6.98 -1.76
C LYS A 104 8.19 -8.12 -1.79
N LYS A 105 8.11 -9.02 -2.79
CA LYS A 105 8.99 -10.18 -2.89
C LYS A 105 10.46 -9.81 -3.15
N ILE A 106 10.70 -8.67 -3.76
CA ILE A 106 12.05 -8.20 -4.12
C ILE A 106 12.50 -7.00 -3.29
N LEU A 107 11.58 -6.41 -2.53
CA LEU A 107 11.83 -5.16 -1.82
C LEU A 107 13.02 -5.30 -0.86
N LEU A 108 13.12 -6.42 -0.15
CA LEU A 108 14.20 -6.72 0.78
C LEU A 108 15.59 -6.84 0.12
N THR A 109 15.64 -7.15 -1.18
CA THR A 109 16.91 -7.26 -1.92
C THR A 109 17.37 -5.94 -2.53
N ILE A 110 16.47 -4.97 -2.65
CA ILE A 110 16.73 -3.68 -3.29
C ILE A 110 16.96 -2.58 -2.24
N ILE A 111 16.28 -2.68 -1.10
CA ILE A 111 16.31 -1.65 -0.07
C ILE A 111 17.47 -1.90 0.88
N SER A 112 18.21 -0.82 1.20
CA SER A 112 19.29 -0.84 2.19
C SER A 112 18.80 -1.42 3.52
N ASP A 113 19.68 -2.15 4.23
CA ASP A 113 19.39 -2.72 5.55
C ASP A 113 19.11 -1.65 6.62
N THR A 114 19.56 -0.43 6.41
CA THR A 114 19.29 0.72 7.29
C THR A 114 17.88 1.29 7.15
N GLN A 115 17.16 0.99 6.05
CA GLN A 115 15.80 1.45 5.83
C GLN A 115 14.80 0.54 6.53
N SER A 116 14.16 1.04 7.58
CA SER A 116 13.14 0.30 8.34
C SER A 116 11.70 0.76 8.05
N ALA A 117 11.51 2.05 7.76
CA ALA A 117 10.17 2.60 7.57
C ALA A 117 9.49 2.01 6.32
N PHE A 118 8.23 1.53 6.50
CA PHE A 118 7.37 0.94 5.46
C PHE A 118 7.90 -0.34 4.80
N VAL A 119 8.96 -0.93 5.33
CA VAL A 119 9.49 -2.22 4.89
C VAL A 119 8.87 -3.33 5.75
N HIS A 120 8.37 -4.39 5.10
CA HIS A 120 7.77 -5.53 5.81
C HIS A 120 8.82 -6.20 6.70
N ASP A 121 8.42 -6.61 7.91
CA ASP A 121 9.26 -7.28 8.91
C ASP A 121 10.42 -6.44 9.47
N ARG A 122 10.48 -5.12 9.19
CA ARG A 122 11.43 -4.21 9.83
C ARG A 122 10.71 -3.26 10.78
N LEU A 123 11.26 -3.09 11.98
CA LEU A 123 10.72 -2.18 12.98
C LEU A 123 11.48 -0.85 12.96
N ILE A 124 10.76 0.26 13.03
CA ILE A 124 11.37 1.60 13.14
C ILE A 124 12.22 1.71 14.40
N THR A 125 11.85 0.97 15.44
CA THR A 125 12.59 0.90 16.73
C THR A 125 13.98 0.33 16.57
N ASP A 126 14.26 -0.52 15.57
CA ASP A 126 15.58 -1.13 15.36
C ASP A 126 16.64 -0.05 15.09
N ASN A 127 16.32 0.96 14.28
CA ASN A 127 17.22 2.09 14.02
C ASN A 127 17.49 2.92 15.28
N ILE A 128 16.49 3.07 16.14
CA ILE A 128 16.65 3.80 17.43
C ILE A 128 17.58 3.02 18.34
N LEU A 129 17.42 1.69 18.42
CA LEU A 129 18.27 0.83 19.24
C LEU A 129 19.73 0.86 18.76
N ILE A 130 19.97 0.74 17.45
CA ILE A 130 21.31 0.83 16.87
C ILE A 130 21.96 2.19 17.19
N ALA A 131 21.22 3.28 17.04
CA ALA A 131 21.73 4.62 17.39
C ALA A 131 22.08 4.73 18.88
N PHE A 132 21.22 4.21 19.76
CA PHE A 132 21.44 4.20 21.19
C PHE A 132 22.67 3.37 21.59
N GLU A 133 22.81 2.16 21.06
CA GLU A 133 23.98 1.29 21.32
C GLU A 133 25.27 1.91 20.81
N THR A 134 25.25 2.53 19.63
CA THR A 134 26.41 3.23 19.06
C THR A 134 26.83 4.39 19.95
N MET A 135 25.89 5.22 20.38
CA MET A 135 26.17 6.35 21.30
C MET A 135 26.70 5.85 22.64
N HIS A 136 26.14 4.78 23.19
CA HIS A 136 26.61 4.18 24.45
C HIS A 136 28.04 3.63 24.33
N HIS A 137 28.35 2.95 23.21
CA HIS A 137 29.70 2.45 22.95
C HIS A 137 30.74 3.58 22.89
N ILE A 138 30.45 4.65 22.13
CA ILE A 138 31.30 5.82 21.99
C ILE A 138 31.53 6.47 23.35
N SER A 139 30.48 6.63 24.16
CA SER A 139 30.57 7.21 25.51
C SER A 139 31.45 6.39 26.46
N LYS A 140 31.35 5.05 26.39
CA LYS A 140 32.21 4.15 27.17
C LYS A 140 33.67 4.19 26.72
N LYS A 141 33.93 4.27 25.42
CA LYS A 141 35.29 4.37 24.88
C LYS A 141 35.97 5.65 25.35
N LYS A 142 35.28 6.79 25.29
CA LYS A 142 35.79 8.09 25.76
C LYS A 142 36.14 8.12 27.26
N LYS A 143 35.45 7.33 28.11
CA LYS A 143 35.74 7.21 29.54
C LYS A 143 36.95 6.31 29.86
N ARG A 144 37.41 5.48 28.91
CA ARG A 144 38.57 4.59 29.09
C ARG A 144 39.89 5.21 28.62
N GLU A 145 39.82 6.21 27.75
CA GLU A 145 40.96 6.88 27.14
C GLU A 145 41.31 8.24 27.84
N GLY A 146 40.55 8.67 28.83
CA GLY A 146 40.79 9.85 29.66
C GLY A 146 40.93 9.46 31.12
#